data_5d6f3e2878934cb938773c72034b0a78
#
_entry.id   5d6f3e2878934cb938773c72034b0a78
#
_cell.length_a   1.000
_cell.length_b   1.000
_cell.length_c   1.000
_cell.angle_alpha   90.00
_cell.angle_beta   90.00
_cell.angle_gamma   90.00
#
_symmetry.space_group_name_H-M   'P 1'
#
loop_
_entity.id
_entity.type
_entity.pdbx_description
1 polymer ?
#
loop_
_entity_poly.entity_id
_entity_poly.type
_entity_poly.pdbx_seq_one_letter_code
_entity_poly.pdbx_strand_id
1 'polypeptide(L)'
;FIVQSKAQTPTDNLMMPKGQICVAAMYSHDSWNEYWEGTLKRSNGNIGTLNRQSVMPMFSLGLTDKINFMAALPWVKTKPTAGQFSGDQGIQDLGLWLKAELIRQKLGPGSVLLHTTLGLTTPISDYNPDYLPFSIGLGATEASLRGMLQYEFDFGLFIRGLYGYHRRSEITLERDYY
;
A
#
# COMPACT_ATOMS: atom_id res chain seq x y z
N PHE A 1 -2.04 29.51 -12.86
CA PHE A 1 -1.00 28.56 -12.44
C PHE A 1 -1.66 27.19 -12.29
N ILE A 2 -1.42 26.26 -13.22
CA ILE A 2 -1.83 24.86 -13.06
C ILE A 2 -0.68 24.18 -12.32
N VAL A 3 -0.86 23.96 -11.02
CA VAL A 3 0.04 23.09 -10.24
C VAL A 3 -0.31 21.65 -10.62
N GLN A 4 0.50 21.01 -11.46
CA GLN A 4 0.41 19.58 -11.67
C GLN A 4 0.93 18.88 -10.41
N SER A 5 0.02 18.46 -9.54
CA SER A 5 0.34 17.58 -8.40
C SER A 5 0.63 16.19 -8.97
N LYS A 6 1.90 15.76 -8.94
CA LYS A 6 2.32 14.40 -9.27
C LYS A 6 2.44 13.60 -7.98
N ALA A 7 1.32 13.08 -7.49
CA ALA A 7 1.37 12.11 -6.39
C ALA A 7 2.02 10.82 -6.91
N GLN A 8 3.09 10.38 -6.27
CA GLN A 8 3.84 9.19 -6.63
C GLN A 8 3.52 8.04 -5.65
N THR A 9 3.34 6.86 -6.19
CA THR A 9 3.13 5.62 -5.44
C THR A 9 4.20 4.57 -5.76
N PRO A 10 4.37 3.52 -4.94
CA PRO A 10 5.29 2.42 -5.25
C PRO A 10 4.94 1.62 -6.51
N THR A 11 3.74 1.80 -7.07
CA THR A 11 3.17 1.00 -8.16
C THR A 11 2.83 1.79 -9.42
N ASP A 12 3.18 3.07 -9.48
CA ASP A 12 3.04 3.90 -10.69
C ASP A 12 4.38 4.08 -11.41
N ASN A 13 4.36 4.72 -12.60
CA ASN A 13 5.54 5.02 -13.42
C ASN A 13 6.06 6.46 -13.23
N LEU A 14 5.54 7.19 -12.26
CA LEU A 14 5.96 8.55 -11.99
C LEU A 14 7.32 8.55 -11.29
N MET A 15 8.20 9.44 -11.71
CA MET A 15 9.50 9.68 -11.08
C MET A 15 9.59 11.14 -10.66
N MET A 16 10.10 11.37 -9.46
CA MET A 16 10.43 12.71 -8.98
C MET A 16 11.82 13.09 -9.48
N PRO A 17 12.01 14.26 -10.07
CA PRO A 17 13.33 14.78 -10.41
C PRO A 17 14.23 14.88 -9.18
N LYS A 18 15.54 14.80 -9.39
CA LYS A 18 16.56 14.93 -8.33
C LYS A 18 16.31 16.14 -7.46
N GLY A 19 16.33 15.92 -6.14
CA GLY A 19 16.18 16.96 -5.10
C GLY A 19 14.74 17.45 -4.91
N GLN A 20 13.77 17.00 -5.71
CA GLN A 20 12.37 17.34 -5.46
C GLN A 20 11.75 16.44 -4.41
N ILE A 21 10.85 17.03 -3.65
CA ILE A 21 10.10 16.36 -2.57
C ILE A 21 8.60 16.49 -2.87
N CYS A 22 7.88 15.41 -2.65
CA CYS A 22 6.42 15.40 -2.64
C CYS A 22 5.94 14.88 -1.30
N VAL A 23 5.01 15.59 -0.67
CA VAL A 23 4.28 15.14 0.50
C VAL A 23 2.81 15.04 0.13
N ALA A 24 2.19 13.93 0.46
CA ALA A 24 0.77 13.68 0.21
C ALA A 24 0.13 13.05 1.45
N ALA A 25 -1.17 13.19 1.58
CA ALA A 25 -1.97 12.45 2.55
C ALA A 25 -3.13 11.80 1.82
N MET A 26 -3.33 10.51 2.05
CA MET A 26 -4.44 9.75 1.51
C MET A 26 -5.41 9.39 2.65
N TYR A 27 -6.69 9.62 2.40
CA TYR A 27 -7.77 9.14 3.26
C TYR A 27 -8.50 7.99 2.57
N SER A 28 -8.77 6.92 3.29
CA SER A 28 -9.65 5.85 2.83
C SER A 28 -10.72 5.52 3.86
N HIS A 29 -11.88 5.11 3.37
CA HIS A 29 -12.98 4.57 4.17
C HIS A 29 -13.53 3.33 3.48
N ASP A 30 -13.44 2.22 4.18
CA ASP A 30 -13.93 0.92 3.73
C ASP A 30 -15.04 0.47 4.68
N SER A 31 -16.05 -0.23 4.15
CA SER A 31 -17.21 -0.69 4.92
C SER A 31 -17.70 -2.02 4.35
N TRP A 32 -17.85 -3.03 5.22
CA TRP A 32 -18.35 -4.34 4.81
C TRP A 32 -19.10 -5.06 5.92
N ASN A 33 -20.11 -5.85 5.54
CA ASN A 33 -20.90 -6.69 6.42
C ASN A 33 -20.82 -8.17 6.08
N GLU A 34 -20.03 -8.51 5.06
CA GLU A 34 -19.75 -9.87 4.61
C GLU A 34 -18.27 -10.03 4.31
N TYR A 35 -17.74 -11.23 4.49
CA TYR A 35 -16.34 -11.56 4.18
C TYR A 35 -16.21 -13.00 3.71
N TRP A 36 -15.08 -13.33 3.09
CA TRP A 36 -14.76 -14.67 2.65
C TRP A 36 -13.80 -15.33 3.63
N GLU A 37 -14.15 -16.52 4.08
CA GLU A 37 -13.29 -17.43 4.84
C GLU A 37 -12.98 -18.64 3.94
N GLY A 38 -11.84 -18.59 3.25
CA GLY A 38 -11.54 -19.53 2.18
C GLY A 38 -12.56 -19.40 1.04
N THR A 39 -13.34 -20.46 0.78
CA THR A 39 -14.41 -20.49 -0.23
C THR A 39 -15.81 -20.20 0.33
N LEU A 40 -15.93 -20.01 1.65
CA LEU A 40 -17.21 -19.79 2.32
C LEU A 40 -17.44 -18.30 2.55
N LYS A 41 -18.55 -17.77 2.03
CA LYS A 41 -19.01 -16.42 2.29
C LYS A 41 -19.73 -16.38 3.64
N ARG A 42 -19.25 -15.50 4.53
CA ARG A 42 -19.80 -15.28 5.87
C ARG A 42 -20.41 -13.89 5.98
N SER A 43 -21.40 -13.73 6.84
CA SER A 43 -21.94 -12.41 7.24
C SER A 43 -21.48 -12.05 8.64
N ASN A 44 -21.33 -10.75 8.89
CA ASN A 44 -20.97 -10.18 10.19
C ASN A 44 -22.20 -10.08 11.14
N GLY A 45 -22.98 -11.15 11.28
CA GLY A 45 -24.27 -11.12 11.97
C GLY A 45 -24.21 -10.64 13.42
N ASN A 46 -23.08 -10.81 14.10
CA ASN A 46 -22.87 -10.44 15.52
C ASN A 46 -22.18 -9.08 15.70
N ILE A 47 -21.56 -8.50 14.66
CA ILE A 47 -20.84 -7.23 14.74
C ILE A 47 -21.41 -6.15 13.80
N GLY A 48 -22.39 -6.53 12.98
CA GLY A 48 -23.01 -5.64 11.99
C GLY A 48 -22.03 -5.28 10.86
N THR A 49 -22.02 -4.02 10.46
CA THR A 49 -21.09 -3.50 9.47
C THR A 49 -19.77 -3.13 10.12
N LEU A 50 -18.67 -3.65 9.62
CA LEU A 50 -17.33 -3.23 10.03
C LEU A 50 -16.88 -2.06 9.15
N ASN A 51 -16.53 -0.96 9.78
CA ASN A 51 -15.97 0.23 9.13
C ASN A 51 -14.48 0.32 9.42
N ARG A 52 -13.69 0.63 8.39
CA ARG A 52 -12.26 0.92 8.50
C ARG A 52 -11.97 2.27 7.89
N GLN A 53 -11.33 3.13 8.63
CA GLN A 53 -10.84 4.43 8.19
C GLN A 53 -9.32 4.43 8.27
N SER A 54 -8.66 5.07 7.29
CA SER A 54 -7.21 5.23 7.30
C SER A 54 -6.83 6.62 6.81
N VAL A 55 -5.86 7.22 7.48
CA VAL A 55 -5.14 8.41 7.03
C VAL A 55 -3.70 8.01 6.86
N MET A 56 -3.17 8.14 5.66
CA MET A 56 -1.81 7.73 5.33
C MET A 56 -1.00 8.92 4.78
N PRO A 57 -0.24 9.61 5.62
CA PRO A 57 0.79 10.53 5.14
C PRO A 57 1.85 9.74 4.36
N MET A 58 2.28 10.33 3.25
CA MET A 58 3.27 9.79 2.34
C MET A 58 4.31 10.85 2.02
N PHE A 59 5.54 10.40 1.84
CA PHE A 59 6.67 11.20 1.45
C PHE A 59 7.39 10.56 0.28
N SER A 60 7.81 11.35 -0.70
CA SER A 60 8.63 10.91 -1.83
C SER A 60 9.74 11.91 -2.10
N LEU A 61 10.96 11.43 -2.29
CA LEU A 61 12.16 12.22 -2.57
C LEU A 61 12.86 11.67 -3.81
N GLY A 62 13.14 12.53 -4.80
CA GLY A 62 14.03 12.24 -5.91
C GLY A 62 15.50 12.24 -5.47
N LEU A 63 16.09 11.05 -5.25
CA LEU A 63 17.53 10.93 -4.97
C LEU A 63 18.37 11.24 -6.21
N THR A 64 17.90 10.74 -7.35
CA THR A 64 18.37 11.06 -8.69
C THR A 64 17.16 11.20 -9.62
N ASP A 65 17.34 11.55 -10.88
CA ASP A 65 16.26 11.60 -11.87
C ASP A 65 15.68 10.20 -12.18
N LYS A 66 16.37 9.12 -11.75
CA LYS A 66 15.99 7.73 -11.99
C LYS A 66 15.81 6.90 -10.71
N ILE A 67 16.05 7.47 -9.54
CA ILE A 67 15.93 6.76 -8.26
C ILE A 67 15.17 7.65 -7.27
N ASN A 68 14.08 7.12 -6.72
CA ASN A 68 13.26 7.79 -5.73
C ASN A 68 13.18 6.96 -4.45
N PHE A 69 13.23 7.65 -3.33
CA PHE A 69 12.92 7.09 -2.01
C PHE A 69 11.51 7.52 -1.60
N MET A 70 10.74 6.60 -1.04
CA MET A 70 9.39 6.87 -0.57
C MET A 70 9.19 6.28 0.82
N ALA A 71 8.36 6.94 1.62
CA ALA A 71 7.93 6.45 2.92
C ALA A 71 6.43 6.75 3.11
N ALA A 72 5.75 5.88 3.86
CA ALA A 72 4.36 6.09 4.25
C ALA A 72 4.12 5.52 5.65
N LEU A 73 3.24 6.18 6.41
CA LEU A 73 2.91 5.80 7.78
C LEU A 73 1.39 5.90 8.00
N PRO A 74 0.63 4.82 7.79
CA PRO A 74 -0.81 4.86 7.98
C PRO A 74 -1.20 4.94 9.47
N TRP A 75 -2.18 5.76 9.79
CA TRP A 75 -3.01 5.62 10.97
C TRP A 75 -4.34 4.98 10.55
N VAL A 76 -4.77 3.94 11.26
CA VAL A 76 -5.95 3.16 10.94
C VAL A 76 -6.87 3.11 12.14
N LYS A 77 -8.18 3.12 11.86
CA LYS A 77 -9.24 2.91 12.84
C LYS A 77 -10.26 1.95 12.28
N THR A 78 -10.60 0.92 13.06
CA THR A 78 -11.69 0.00 12.78
C THR A 78 -12.83 0.22 13.78
N LYS A 79 -14.09 0.04 13.35
CA LYS A 79 -15.26 0.19 14.21
C LYS A 79 -16.41 -0.68 13.71
N PRO A 80 -16.93 -1.62 14.52
CA PRO A 80 -18.18 -2.33 14.25
C PRO A 80 -19.38 -1.42 14.53
N THR A 81 -20.53 -1.70 13.89
CA THR A 81 -21.79 -0.97 14.14
C THR A 81 -22.69 -1.64 15.17
N ALA A 82 -22.40 -2.90 15.54
CA ALA A 82 -23.18 -3.67 16.50
C ALA A 82 -22.27 -4.60 17.32
N GLY A 83 -22.85 -5.30 18.31
CA GLY A 83 -22.13 -6.21 19.18
C GLY A 83 -21.46 -5.53 20.36
N GLN A 84 -20.72 -6.33 21.15
CA GLN A 84 -20.04 -5.89 22.37
C GLN A 84 -18.55 -5.60 22.15
N PHE A 85 -18.04 -5.85 20.94
CA PHE A 85 -16.63 -5.63 20.60
C PHE A 85 -16.39 -4.16 20.28
N SER A 86 -15.33 -3.61 20.82
CA SER A 86 -14.79 -2.34 20.37
C SER A 86 -13.89 -2.57 19.15
N GLY A 87 -13.85 -1.60 18.22
CA GLY A 87 -12.83 -1.61 17.19
C GLY A 87 -11.45 -1.28 17.75
N ASP A 88 -10.45 -1.26 16.89
CA ASP A 88 -9.07 -0.91 17.21
C ASP A 88 -8.65 0.36 16.45
N GLN A 89 -7.62 1.06 16.95
CA GLN A 89 -7.05 2.23 16.27
C GLN A 89 -5.59 2.43 16.66
N GLY A 90 -4.79 2.86 15.69
CA GLY A 90 -3.38 3.14 15.96
C GLY A 90 -2.58 3.39 14.69
N ILE A 91 -1.29 3.59 14.88
CA ILE A 91 -0.32 3.63 13.79
C ILE A 91 -0.11 2.20 13.32
N GLN A 92 -0.14 2.01 12.01
CA GLN A 92 0.09 0.72 11.35
C GLN A 92 1.59 0.54 11.03
N ASP A 93 1.89 -0.19 9.97
CA ASP A 93 3.24 -0.51 9.55
C ASP A 93 3.89 0.67 8.82
N LEU A 94 5.14 1.00 9.16
CA LEU A 94 5.96 1.90 8.39
C LEU A 94 6.32 1.24 7.06
N GLY A 95 5.97 1.87 5.96
CA GLY A 95 6.37 1.47 4.61
C GLY A 95 7.53 2.33 4.10
N LEU A 96 8.57 1.67 3.57
CA LEU A 96 9.72 2.30 2.93
C LEU A 96 9.93 1.67 1.55
N TRP A 97 10.18 2.49 0.53
CA TRP A 97 10.40 1.99 -0.84
C TRP A 97 11.53 2.74 -1.52
N LEU A 98 12.30 1.99 -2.28
CA LEU A 98 13.27 2.51 -3.24
C LEU A 98 12.81 2.12 -4.65
N LYS A 99 12.44 3.11 -5.45
CA LYS A 99 11.96 2.93 -6.82
C LYS A 99 12.98 3.41 -7.81
N ALA A 100 13.25 2.62 -8.83
CA ALA A 100 14.21 2.93 -9.88
C ALA A 100 13.59 2.78 -11.28
N GLU A 101 13.83 3.76 -12.15
CA GLU A 101 13.62 3.65 -13.59
C GLU A 101 14.84 3.00 -14.23
N LEU A 102 14.69 1.76 -14.70
CA LEU A 102 15.77 0.99 -15.31
C LEU A 102 15.91 1.27 -16.80
N ILE A 103 14.78 1.38 -17.51
CA ILE A 103 14.72 1.61 -18.94
C ILE A 103 13.64 2.64 -19.25
N ARG A 104 13.97 3.60 -20.08
CA ARG A 104 13.05 4.48 -20.80
C ARG A 104 13.57 4.63 -22.21
N GLN A 105 12.92 3.99 -23.16
CA GLN A 105 13.40 3.97 -24.55
C GLN A 105 12.24 4.16 -25.52
N LYS A 106 12.45 5.00 -26.52
CA LYS A 106 11.54 5.16 -27.66
C LYS A 106 11.52 3.86 -28.48
N LEU A 107 10.32 3.35 -28.76
CA LEU A 107 10.12 2.15 -29.56
C LEU A 107 8.88 2.32 -30.46
N GLY A 108 9.08 2.53 -31.76
CA GLY A 108 8.00 2.78 -32.69
C GLY A 108 7.18 4.03 -32.33
N PRO A 109 5.82 3.96 -32.34
CA PRO A 109 4.93 5.07 -32.03
C PRO A 109 4.71 5.29 -30.52
N GLY A 110 5.68 4.89 -29.69
CA GLY A 110 5.57 5.00 -28.25
C GLY A 110 6.90 4.82 -27.55
N SER A 111 6.85 4.59 -26.24
CA SER A 111 8.03 4.39 -25.39
C SER A 111 7.82 3.20 -24.46
N VAL A 112 8.86 2.40 -24.28
CA VAL A 112 8.94 1.32 -23.27
C VAL A 112 9.56 1.89 -22.00
N LEU A 113 8.93 1.61 -20.87
CA LEU A 113 9.39 1.97 -19.56
C LEU A 113 9.49 0.71 -18.70
N LEU A 114 10.62 0.52 -18.04
CA LEU A 114 10.83 -0.54 -17.05
C LEU A 114 11.23 0.08 -15.73
N HIS A 115 10.43 -0.18 -14.71
CA HIS A 115 10.70 0.24 -13.33
C HIS A 115 10.83 -0.97 -12.41
N THR A 116 11.60 -0.79 -11.35
CA THR A 116 11.64 -1.73 -10.24
C THR A 116 11.44 -0.97 -8.93
N THR A 117 10.84 -1.64 -7.94
CA THR A 117 10.64 -1.08 -6.60
C THR A 117 10.99 -2.14 -5.55
N LEU A 118 11.96 -1.82 -4.73
CA LEU A 118 12.24 -2.54 -3.48
C LEU A 118 11.39 -1.92 -2.38
N GLY A 119 10.75 -2.74 -1.56
CA GLY A 119 9.91 -2.30 -0.46
C GLY A 119 10.22 -3.05 0.82
N LEU A 120 10.11 -2.35 1.93
CA LEU A 120 10.12 -2.89 3.28
C LEU A 120 8.94 -2.29 4.04
N THR A 121 8.08 -3.12 4.63
CA THR A 121 7.06 -2.68 5.58
C THR A 121 7.27 -3.41 6.90
N THR A 122 7.15 -2.68 8.01
CA THR A 122 7.36 -3.26 9.34
C THR A 122 6.45 -2.58 10.36
N PRO A 123 5.86 -3.34 11.30
CA PRO A 123 5.14 -2.78 12.44
C PRO A 123 6.04 -1.85 13.25
N ILE A 124 5.53 -0.67 13.61
CA ILE A 124 6.21 0.28 14.48
C ILE A 124 5.38 0.67 15.70
N SER A 125 4.20 0.08 15.85
CA SER A 125 3.36 0.18 17.04
C SER A 125 2.94 -1.21 17.52
N ASP A 126 2.59 -1.29 18.79
CA ASP A 126 2.20 -2.52 19.46
C ASP A 126 0.68 -2.71 19.33
N TYR A 127 0.23 -3.07 18.13
CA TYR A 127 -1.16 -3.47 17.89
C TYR A 127 -1.29 -5.00 17.89
N ASN A 128 -2.47 -5.51 18.24
CA ASN A 128 -2.72 -6.95 18.27
C ASN A 128 -3.13 -7.48 16.89
N PRO A 129 -2.26 -8.23 16.17
CA PRO A 129 -2.60 -8.78 14.85
C PRO A 129 -3.68 -9.88 14.93
N ASP A 130 -3.89 -10.48 16.10
CA ASP A 130 -4.86 -11.56 16.31
C ASP A 130 -6.28 -11.06 16.62
N TYR A 131 -6.45 -9.75 16.84
CA TYR A 131 -7.77 -9.15 17.07
C TYR A 131 -8.60 -9.05 15.80
N LEU A 132 -8.77 -10.17 15.11
CA LEU A 132 -9.54 -10.26 13.87
C LEU A 132 -11.05 -10.25 14.14
N PRO A 133 -11.87 -9.53 13.32
CA PRO A 133 -11.49 -8.78 12.13
C PRO A 133 -11.15 -7.29 12.40
N PHE A 134 -10.90 -6.90 13.63
CA PHE A 134 -10.71 -5.50 14.04
C PHE A 134 -9.26 -5.05 13.98
N SER A 135 -8.30 -5.99 13.88
CA SER A 135 -6.88 -5.67 13.82
C SER A 135 -6.57 -4.64 12.73
N ILE A 136 -5.70 -3.69 13.06
CA ILE A 136 -5.30 -2.62 12.14
C ILE A 136 -4.17 -3.04 11.20
N GLY A 137 -3.49 -4.16 11.45
CA GLY A 137 -2.41 -4.69 10.62
C GLY A 137 -2.13 -6.18 10.85
N LEU A 138 -1.16 -6.73 10.13
CA LEU A 138 -0.81 -8.15 10.17
C LEU A 138 0.29 -8.49 11.18
N GLY A 139 0.97 -7.49 11.76
CA GLY A 139 2.08 -7.71 12.68
C GLY A 139 3.36 -8.28 12.03
N ALA A 140 3.41 -8.39 10.71
CA ALA A 140 4.50 -9.00 9.98
C ALA A 140 5.39 -7.96 9.29
N THR A 141 6.71 -8.17 9.34
CA THR A 141 7.64 -7.45 8.47
C THR A 141 7.60 -8.07 7.08
N GLU A 142 7.41 -7.25 6.04
CA GLU A 142 7.37 -7.67 4.65
C GLU A 142 8.49 -7.01 3.86
N ALA A 143 9.31 -7.82 3.18
CA ALA A 143 10.19 -7.39 2.11
C ALA A 143 9.53 -7.66 0.76
N SER A 144 9.58 -6.71 -0.16
CA SER A 144 8.97 -6.84 -1.48
C SER A 144 9.89 -6.37 -2.61
N LEU A 145 9.80 -7.06 -3.75
CA LEU A 145 10.41 -6.67 -5.01
C LEU A 145 9.31 -6.63 -6.07
N ARG A 146 9.16 -5.47 -6.72
CA ARG A 146 8.16 -5.30 -7.80
C ARG A 146 8.86 -4.88 -9.07
N GLY A 147 8.43 -5.45 -10.19
CA GLY A 147 8.80 -5.05 -11.55
C GLY A 147 7.57 -4.52 -12.28
N MET A 148 7.72 -3.41 -13.00
CA MET A 148 6.66 -2.82 -13.78
C MET A 148 7.17 -2.53 -15.19
N LEU A 149 6.52 -3.12 -16.19
CA LEU A 149 6.75 -2.85 -17.59
C LEU A 149 5.55 -2.08 -18.16
N GLN A 150 5.82 -0.94 -18.81
CA GLN A 150 4.80 -0.14 -19.46
C GLN A 150 5.22 0.16 -20.90
N TYR A 151 4.25 0.10 -21.81
CA TYR A 151 4.35 0.70 -23.11
C TYR A 151 3.38 1.88 -23.17
N GLU A 152 3.88 3.06 -23.46
CA GLU A 152 3.13 4.30 -23.55
C GLU A 152 3.16 4.83 -24.99
N PHE A 153 1.98 4.94 -25.61
CA PHE A 153 1.81 5.48 -26.96
C PHE A 153 1.92 7.01 -26.95
N ASP A 154 2.41 7.60 -28.05
CA ASP A 154 2.58 9.05 -28.19
C ASP A 154 1.27 9.85 -28.07
N PHE A 155 0.13 9.20 -28.29
CA PHE A 155 -1.20 9.81 -28.13
C PHE A 155 -1.79 9.66 -26.69
N GLY A 156 -0.99 9.15 -25.73
CA GLY A 156 -1.35 9.12 -24.30
C GLY A 156 -1.98 7.82 -23.79
N LEU A 157 -2.33 6.85 -24.65
CA LEU A 157 -2.72 5.52 -24.19
C LEU A 157 -1.50 4.77 -23.67
N PHE A 158 -1.69 3.94 -22.63
CA PHE A 158 -0.63 3.04 -22.17
C PHE A 158 -1.18 1.64 -21.79
N ILE A 159 -0.30 0.65 -21.88
CA ILE A 159 -0.52 -0.71 -21.40
C ILE A 159 0.55 -0.99 -20.35
N ARG A 160 0.17 -1.53 -19.21
CA ARG A 160 1.07 -1.80 -18.07
C ARG A 160 0.87 -3.20 -17.53
N GLY A 161 1.99 -3.91 -17.31
CA GLY A 161 2.08 -5.12 -16.50
C GLY A 161 2.86 -4.85 -15.21
N LEU A 162 2.36 -5.36 -14.09
CA LEU A 162 3.02 -5.32 -12.79
C LEU A 162 3.16 -6.75 -12.26
N TYR A 163 4.36 -7.09 -11.80
CA TYR A 163 4.64 -8.32 -11.08
C TYR A 163 5.33 -8.01 -9.76
N GLY A 164 4.92 -8.69 -8.68
CA GLY A 164 5.50 -8.48 -7.35
C GLY A 164 5.80 -9.81 -6.65
N TYR A 165 6.96 -9.88 -6.03
CA TYR A 165 7.33 -10.93 -5.09
C TYR A 165 7.36 -10.34 -3.68
N HIS A 166 6.69 -11.00 -2.73
CA HIS A 166 6.55 -10.56 -1.35
C HIS A 166 6.98 -11.68 -0.41
N ARG A 167 7.87 -11.38 0.52
CA ARG A 167 8.26 -12.28 1.59
C ARG A 167 7.91 -11.64 2.92
N ARG A 168 7.08 -12.32 3.69
CA ARG A 168 6.66 -11.90 5.04
C ARG A 168 7.41 -12.71 6.09
N SER A 169 7.66 -12.08 7.23
CA SER A 169 8.11 -12.78 8.43
C SER A 169 6.98 -13.64 8.99
N GLU A 170 7.34 -14.65 9.73
CA GLU A 170 6.41 -15.35 10.59
C GLU A 170 5.98 -14.44 11.75
N ILE A 171 4.75 -14.64 12.22
CA ILE A 171 4.20 -13.99 13.41
C ILE A 171 3.69 -15.09 14.34
N THR A 172 3.87 -14.90 15.63
CA THR A 172 3.27 -15.78 16.64
C THR A 172 1.92 -15.19 17.04
N LEU A 173 0.87 -15.96 16.87
CA LEU A 173 -0.47 -15.61 17.33
C LEU A 173 -0.74 -16.37 18.63
N GLU A 174 -1.19 -15.66 19.67
CA GLU A 174 -1.61 -16.26 20.94
C GLU A 174 -3.06 -16.75 20.80
N ARG A 175 -3.26 -17.78 19.98
CA ARG A 175 -4.57 -18.43 19.90
C ARG A 175 -4.58 -19.68 20.75
N ASP A 176 -5.45 -19.68 21.74
CA ASP A 176 -5.87 -20.93 22.36
C ASP A 176 -6.74 -21.67 21.32
N TYR A 177 -6.24 -22.83 20.86
CA TYR A 177 -7.03 -23.72 20.00
C TYR A 177 -8.16 -24.31 20.86
N TYR A 178 -9.39 -23.98 20.48
CA TYR A 178 -10.59 -24.64 20.97
C TYR A 178 -10.86 -25.91 20.18
#